data_3f1f5bf90dfadf5fe17ce3349411dc6d
#
_entry.id   3f1f5bf90dfadf5fe17ce3349411dc6d
#
_cell.length_a   1.000
_cell.length_b   1.000
_cell.length_c   1.000
_cell.angle_alpha   90.00
_cell.angle_beta   90.00
_cell.angle_gamma   90.00
#
_symmetry.space_group_name_H-M   'P 1'
#
loop_
_entity.id
_entity.type
_entity.pdbx_description
1 polymer ?
#
loop_
_entity_poly.entity_id
_entity_poly.type
_entity_poly.pdbx_seq_one_letter_code
_entity_poly.pdbx_strand_id
1 'polypeptide(L)'
;MKIITLTTDFGLRDYSVGAVKGAIYTKCPDARIVDISHLVSPFDIFQTAYILKNAYKHFPEGSIHVIGVDAERNPEKRHLLMLLNGHYFIGADNGIFNLLAEENEPIQLFEVATDIPITLFPTLNVFPSVVEKVYKGLSPEQIGVPTDKYLRATHFNPEVSSDEAFIYGVIIYIDHYGNAVSNISRSLFERIQQNRKFEVIFKMFSFRKIYNQYSDIINFNCPPESRATPDGEGMLLFNDLNYLQFSIYKSDRRSVGGASSLFGMDYYDRVSVHFF
;
A
#
# COMPACT_ATOMS: atom_id res chain seq x y z
N MET A 1 24.03 10.37 -2.73
CA MET A 1 23.81 9.05 -3.36
C MET A 1 22.30 8.78 -3.28
N LYS A 2 21.64 8.61 -4.43
CA LYS A 2 20.17 8.37 -4.45
C LYS A 2 19.87 6.90 -4.24
N ILE A 3 18.82 6.59 -3.49
CA ILE A 3 18.31 5.22 -3.32
C ILE A 3 17.28 4.96 -4.42
N ILE A 4 17.30 3.76 -4.98
CA ILE A 4 16.31 3.29 -5.94
C ILE A 4 15.53 2.17 -5.26
N THR A 5 14.20 2.24 -5.24
CA THR A 5 13.38 1.16 -4.71
C THR A 5 12.62 0.45 -5.81
N LEU A 6 12.36 -0.84 -5.61
CA LEU A 6 11.57 -1.66 -6.52
C LEU A 6 10.32 -2.18 -5.81
N THR A 7 9.16 -1.97 -6.45
CA THR A 7 7.88 -2.57 -6.05
C THR A 7 7.26 -3.20 -7.28
N THR A 8 7.13 -4.53 -7.30
CA THR A 8 6.68 -5.29 -8.47
C THR A 8 5.80 -6.47 -8.08
N ASP A 9 5.13 -7.05 -9.05
CA ASP A 9 4.35 -8.29 -8.97
C ASP A 9 5.08 -9.49 -9.61
N PHE A 10 6.39 -9.40 -9.82
CA PHE A 10 7.18 -10.40 -10.57
C PHE A 10 7.46 -11.68 -9.80
N GLY A 11 7.23 -11.69 -8.47
CA GLY A 11 7.65 -12.78 -7.60
C GLY A 11 9.19 -12.82 -7.42
N LEU A 12 9.65 -13.86 -6.76
CA LEU A 12 11.08 -14.06 -6.45
C LEU A 12 11.68 -15.30 -7.15
N ARG A 13 10.88 -15.99 -7.97
CA ARG A 13 11.27 -17.26 -8.57
C ARG A 13 12.02 -17.07 -9.88
N ASP A 14 11.55 -16.12 -10.70
CA ASP A 14 12.01 -15.97 -12.07
C ASP A 14 13.14 -14.94 -12.22
N TYR A 15 13.67 -14.80 -13.40
CA TYR A 15 14.79 -13.91 -13.71
C TYR A 15 14.46 -12.41 -13.65
N SER A 16 13.19 -12.04 -13.65
CA SER A 16 12.70 -10.68 -13.92
C SER A 16 13.29 -9.63 -12.97
N VAL A 17 13.27 -9.89 -11.68
CA VAL A 17 13.83 -8.97 -10.67
C VAL A 17 15.34 -8.79 -10.86
N GLY A 18 16.05 -9.90 -11.08
CA GLY A 18 17.50 -9.87 -11.31
C GLY A 18 17.87 -9.10 -12.57
N ALA A 19 17.12 -9.29 -13.65
CA ALA A 19 17.35 -8.58 -14.93
C ALA A 19 17.12 -7.07 -14.78
N VAL A 20 16.03 -6.64 -14.12
CA VAL A 20 15.75 -5.22 -13.85
C VAL A 20 16.87 -4.58 -13.03
N LYS A 21 17.32 -5.23 -11.95
CA LYS A 21 18.47 -4.75 -11.15
C LYS A 21 19.73 -4.64 -11.99
N GLY A 22 20.04 -5.66 -12.79
CA GLY A 22 21.20 -5.64 -13.68
C GLY A 22 21.16 -4.47 -14.68
N ALA A 23 20.00 -4.21 -15.28
CA ALA A 23 19.80 -3.08 -16.18
C ALA A 23 19.99 -1.72 -15.48
N ILE A 24 19.50 -1.59 -14.24
CA ILE A 24 19.70 -0.38 -13.43
C ILE A 24 21.20 -0.22 -13.08
N TYR A 25 21.88 -1.26 -12.61
CA TYR A 25 23.30 -1.20 -12.28
C TYR A 25 24.19 -0.89 -13.49
N THR A 26 23.82 -1.38 -14.68
CA THR A 26 24.53 -1.05 -15.92
C THR A 26 24.53 0.46 -16.19
N LYS A 27 23.44 1.15 -15.84
CA LYS A 27 23.28 2.60 -16.07
C LYS A 27 23.69 3.46 -14.87
N CYS A 28 23.58 2.91 -13.68
CA CYS A 28 23.82 3.57 -12.40
C CYS A 28 24.65 2.64 -11.49
N PRO A 29 25.97 2.45 -11.78
CA PRO A 29 26.81 1.45 -11.08
C PRO A 29 26.88 1.67 -9.57
N ASP A 30 26.84 2.92 -9.12
CA ASP A 30 26.95 3.30 -7.70
C ASP A 30 25.60 3.40 -7.00
N ALA A 31 24.51 3.04 -7.65
CA ALA A 31 23.16 3.09 -7.07
C ALA A 31 23.01 2.08 -5.93
N ARG A 32 22.18 2.42 -4.95
CA ARG A 32 21.67 1.44 -3.97
C ARG A 32 20.25 1.06 -4.33
N ILE A 33 20.03 -0.21 -4.61
CA ILE A 33 18.70 -0.74 -4.90
C ILE A 33 18.16 -1.42 -3.64
N VAL A 34 16.93 -1.06 -3.25
CA VAL A 34 16.21 -1.65 -2.12
C VAL A 34 14.88 -2.22 -2.63
N ASP A 35 14.63 -3.46 -2.34
CA ASP A 35 13.34 -4.09 -2.67
C ASP A 35 12.33 -3.73 -1.59
N ILE A 36 11.21 -3.09 -1.97
CA ILE A 36 10.07 -2.92 -1.08
C ILE A 36 9.25 -4.21 -1.09
N SER A 37 8.80 -4.65 -2.26
CA SER A 37 8.15 -5.95 -2.43
C SER A 37 8.21 -6.40 -3.89
N HIS A 38 8.34 -7.70 -4.12
CA HIS A 38 8.14 -8.34 -5.41
C HIS A 38 6.98 -9.33 -5.38
N LEU A 39 6.23 -9.37 -4.26
CA LEU A 39 5.15 -10.30 -4.01
C LEU A 39 3.77 -9.60 -4.00
N VAL A 40 3.67 -8.47 -4.67
CA VAL A 40 2.37 -7.85 -4.96
C VAL A 40 1.57 -8.85 -5.80
N SER A 41 0.26 -8.97 -5.54
CA SER A 41 -0.61 -9.77 -6.38
C SER A 41 -0.58 -9.26 -7.83
N PRO A 42 -0.58 -10.14 -8.84
CA PRO A 42 -0.48 -9.72 -10.23
C PRO A 42 -1.50 -8.65 -10.61
N PHE A 43 -1.01 -7.54 -11.18
CA PHE A 43 -1.78 -6.39 -11.65
C PHE A 43 -2.54 -5.61 -10.57
N ASP A 44 -2.33 -5.88 -9.26
CA ASP A 44 -3.05 -5.21 -8.17
C ASP A 44 -2.38 -3.88 -7.78
N ILE A 45 -2.91 -2.80 -8.38
CA ILE A 45 -2.43 -1.43 -8.11
C ILE A 45 -2.85 -0.93 -6.71
N PHE A 46 -3.95 -1.45 -6.13
CA PHE A 46 -4.41 -1.05 -4.79
C PHE A 46 -3.48 -1.61 -3.72
N GLN A 47 -3.13 -2.89 -3.83
CA GLN A 47 -2.14 -3.52 -2.96
C GLN A 47 -0.77 -2.83 -3.11
N THR A 48 -0.38 -2.50 -4.35
CA THR A 48 0.85 -1.75 -4.64
C THR A 48 0.87 -0.41 -3.92
N ALA A 49 -0.22 0.36 -4.05
CA ALA A 49 -0.34 1.67 -3.41
C ALA A 49 -0.26 1.55 -1.88
N TYR A 50 -0.98 0.59 -1.29
CA TYR A 50 -0.94 0.36 0.15
C TYR A 50 0.49 0.06 0.63
N ILE A 51 1.18 -0.87 -0.01
CA ILE A 51 2.56 -1.23 0.34
C ILE A 51 3.50 -0.04 0.18
N LEU A 52 3.42 0.65 -0.96
CA LEU A 52 4.34 1.73 -1.28
C LEU A 52 4.12 2.97 -0.41
N LYS A 53 2.86 3.36 -0.11
CA LYS A 53 2.53 4.46 0.83
C LYS A 53 3.10 4.23 2.23
N ASN A 54 3.07 2.98 2.70
CA ASN A 54 3.66 2.61 3.99
C ASN A 54 5.19 2.68 4.00
N ALA A 55 5.83 2.50 2.84
CA ALA A 55 7.28 2.37 2.77
C ALA A 55 7.98 3.66 2.33
N TYR A 56 7.50 4.37 1.31
CA TYR A 56 8.29 5.40 0.65
C TYR A 56 8.68 6.57 1.57
N LYS A 57 7.79 6.95 2.50
CA LYS A 57 8.01 8.06 3.45
C LYS A 57 9.19 7.83 4.41
N HIS A 58 9.67 6.59 4.53
CA HIS A 58 10.83 6.23 5.35
C HIS A 58 12.15 6.27 4.57
N PHE A 59 12.10 6.55 3.27
CA PHE A 59 13.30 6.74 2.45
C PHE A 59 13.69 8.22 2.42
N PRO A 60 14.98 8.54 2.22
CA PRO A 60 15.42 9.92 2.06
C PRO A 60 14.77 10.60 0.85
N GLU A 61 14.52 11.90 0.95
CA GLU A 61 14.11 12.70 -0.20
C GLU A 61 15.09 12.53 -1.37
N GLY A 62 14.57 12.62 -2.58
CA GLY A 62 15.30 12.33 -3.81
C GLY A 62 15.40 10.85 -4.16
N SER A 63 14.83 9.94 -3.35
CA SER A 63 14.74 8.52 -3.69
C SER A 63 13.86 8.30 -4.93
N ILE A 64 14.18 7.24 -5.68
CA ILE A 64 13.52 6.90 -6.94
C ILE A 64 12.77 5.59 -6.74
N HIS A 65 11.45 5.62 -6.85
CA HIS A 65 10.58 4.47 -6.66
C HIS A 65 10.10 3.94 -8.01
N VAL A 66 10.55 2.75 -8.38
CA VAL A 66 10.16 2.07 -9.62
C VAL A 66 9.00 1.13 -9.33
N ILE A 67 7.88 1.34 -10.03
CA ILE A 67 6.65 0.57 -9.91
C ILE A 67 6.51 -0.33 -11.13
N GLY A 68 6.77 -1.62 -10.96
CA GLY A 68 6.71 -2.62 -12.01
C GLY A 68 5.46 -3.50 -11.93
N VAL A 69 4.31 -2.90 -11.61
CA VAL A 69 3.00 -3.57 -11.55
C VAL A 69 2.13 -3.03 -12.66
N ASP A 70 1.52 -3.91 -13.46
CA ASP A 70 0.72 -3.55 -14.64
C ASP A 70 1.39 -2.46 -15.50
N ALA A 71 2.68 -2.68 -15.81
CA ALA A 71 3.56 -1.68 -16.40
C ALA A 71 3.51 -1.61 -17.94
N GLU A 72 2.69 -2.41 -18.61
CA GLU A 72 2.56 -2.41 -20.07
C GLU A 72 2.13 -1.04 -20.60
N ARG A 73 2.78 -0.60 -21.69
CA ARG A 73 2.42 0.63 -22.41
C ARG A 73 1.49 0.30 -23.57
N ASN A 74 0.40 1.06 -23.70
CA ASN A 74 -0.50 1.02 -24.84
C ASN A 74 -1.04 2.43 -25.12
N PRO A 75 -1.86 2.66 -26.17
CA PRO A 75 -2.38 3.99 -26.51
C PRO A 75 -3.15 4.70 -25.37
N GLU A 76 -3.70 3.96 -24.45
CA GLU A 76 -4.49 4.51 -23.33
C GLU A 76 -3.69 4.55 -22.01
N LYS A 77 -2.55 3.85 -21.94
CA LYS A 77 -1.73 3.70 -20.76
C LYS A 77 -0.27 4.09 -21.06
N ARG A 78 0.09 5.31 -20.68
CA ARG A 78 1.42 5.88 -20.87
C ARG A 78 2.35 5.52 -19.71
N HIS A 79 3.64 5.87 -19.84
CA HIS A 79 4.56 5.86 -18.70
C HIS A 79 4.73 7.26 -18.14
N LEU A 80 4.66 7.39 -16.84
CA LEU A 80 4.77 8.66 -16.15
C LEU A 80 5.91 8.66 -15.13
N LEU A 81 6.48 9.84 -14.94
CA LEU A 81 7.31 10.21 -13.82
C LEU A 81 6.48 11.14 -12.92
N MET A 82 6.30 10.76 -11.67
CA MET A 82 5.64 11.60 -10.66
C MET A 82 6.67 12.15 -9.67
N LEU A 83 6.53 13.42 -9.32
CA LEU A 83 7.19 14.02 -8.17
C LEU A 83 6.13 14.26 -7.08
N LEU A 84 6.35 13.65 -5.92
CA LEU A 84 5.50 13.74 -4.74
C LEU A 84 6.37 13.77 -3.49
N ASN A 85 6.21 14.78 -2.63
CA ASN A 85 6.95 14.92 -1.35
C ASN A 85 8.47 14.79 -1.49
N GLY A 86 9.05 15.32 -2.57
CA GLY A 86 10.49 15.23 -2.82
C GLY A 86 10.96 13.86 -3.33
N HIS A 87 10.06 12.90 -3.58
CA HIS A 87 10.34 11.57 -4.12
C HIS A 87 9.94 11.46 -5.59
N TYR A 88 10.66 10.63 -6.34
CA TYR A 88 10.37 10.32 -7.75
C TYR A 88 9.72 8.96 -7.86
N PHE A 89 8.61 8.87 -8.60
CA PHE A 89 7.92 7.60 -8.87
C PHE A 89 7.83 7.37 -10.37
N ILE A 90 8.24 6.20 -10.81
CA ILE A 90 8.25 5.80 -12.22
C ILE A 90 7.32 4.60 -12.38
N GLY A 91 6.33 4.70 -13.27
CA GLY A 91 5.36 3.64 -13.50
C GLY A 91 4.50 3.87 -14.72
N ALA A 92 3.54 2.98 -14.94
CA ALA A 92 2.50 3.15 -15.95
C ALA A 92 1.34 3.99 -15.42
N ASP A 93 0.68 4.71 -16.32
CA ASP A 93 -0.55 5.46 -16.06
C ASP A 93 -1.74 4.50 -15.98
N ASN A 94 -1.81 3.74 -14.91
CA ASN A 94 -2.83 2.73 -14.64
C ASN A 94 -3.73 3.08 -13.44
N GLY A 95 -3.61 4.31 -12.93
CA GLY A 95 -4.33 4.78 -11.75
C GLY A 95 -3.52 4.73 -10.45
N ILE A 96 -2.29 4.19 -10.46
CA ILE A 96 -1.47 4.09 -9.25
C ILE A 96 -1.11 5.47 -8.66
N PHE A 97 -0.90 6.47 -9.49
CA PHE A 97 -0.40 7.77 -9.04
C PHE A 97 -1.39 8.54 -8.16
N ASN A 98 -2.70 8.47 -8.46
CA ASN A 98 -3.69 9.08 -7.57
C ASN A 98 -3.91 8.27 -6.29
N LEU A 99 -3.64 6.98 -6.30
CA LEU A 99 -3.70 6.15 -5.09
C LEU A 99 -2.55 6.44 -4.14
N LEU A 100 -1.39 6.89 -4.63
CA LEU A 100 -0.22 7.24 -3.82
C LEU A 100 -0.34 8.58 -3.11
N ALA A 101 -0.97 9.57 -3.74
CA ALA A 101 -1.21 10.87 -3.14
C ALA A 101 -2.36 10.84 -2.12
N GLU A 102 -2.31 11.75 -1.14
CA GLU A 102 -3.48 12.02 -0.30
C GLU A 102 -4.47 12.93 -1.04
N GLU A 103 -5.69 13.03 -0.54
CA GLU A 103 -6.70 13.90 -1.13
C GLU A 103 -6.22 15.36 -1.11
N ASN A 104 -6.25 16.02 -2.28
CA ASN A 104 -5.75 17.38 -2.49
C ASN A 104 -4.23 17.58 -2.30
N GLU A 105 -3.43 16.52 -2.21
CA GLU A 105 -1.99 16.62 -2.18
C GLU A 105 -1.46 16.99 -3.57
N PRO A 106 -0.60 18.04 -3.68
CA PRO A 106 -0.08 18.46 -4.98
C PRO A 106 0.89 17.41 -5.54
N ILE A 107 0.59 16.92 -6.73
CA ILE A 107 1.46 16.03 -7.49
C ILE A 107 1.92 16.74 -8.76
N GLN A 108 3.15 16.46 -9.20
CA GLN A 108 3.65 16.88 -10.50
C GLN A 108 3.87 15.62 -11.34
N LEU A 109 3.30 15.60 -12.53
CA LEU A 109 3.36 14.46 -13.43
C LEU A 109 4.00 14.87 -14.76
N PHE A 110 4.83 13.99 -15.28
CA PHE A 110 5.52 14.17 -16.54
C PHE A 110 5.36 12.88 -17.37
N GLU A 111 4.83 13.02 -18.60
CA GLU A 111 4.81 11.91 -19.55
C GLU A 111 6.23 11.62 -20.01
N VAL A 112 6.70 10.41 -19.76
CA VAL A 112 8.06 10.00 -20.12
C VAL A 112 8.21 9.93 -21.63
N ALA A 113 9.04 10.81 -22.18
CA ALA A 113 9.45 10.73 -23.57
C ALA A 113 10.39 9.52 -23.75
N THR A 114 10.06 8.64 -24.68
CA THR A 114 10.88 7.49 -25.00
C THR A 114 10.87 7.22 -26.49
N ASP A 115 12.07 7.07 -27.06
CA ASP A 115 12.27 6.59 -28.43
C ASP A 115 12.28 5.04 -28.49
N ILE A 116 12.13 4.39 -27.34
CA ILE A 116 12.12 2.93 -27.24
C ILE A 116 10.79 2.42 -27.79
N PRO A 117 10.79 1.50 -28.76
CA PRO A 117 9.58 0.87 -29.27
C PRO A 117 8.77 0.21 -28.14
N ILE A 118 7.49 -0.03 -28.39
CA ILE A 118 6.65 -0.81 -27.46
C ILE A 118 7.34 -2.14 -27.15
N THR A 119 7.46 -2.47 -25.89
CA THR A 119 8.15 -3.66 -25.39
C THR A 119 7.24 -4.42 -24.43
N LEU A 120 7.38 -5.74 -24.40
CA LEU A 120 6.65 -6.60 -23.45
C LEU A 120 7.12 -6.42 -22.00
N PHE A 121 8.31 -5.85 -21.78
CA PHE A 121 8.87 -5.69 -20.43
C PHE A 121 9.39 -4.27 -20.19
N PRO A 122 8.49 -3.27 -20.04
CA PRO A 122 8.88 -1.86 -19.88
C PRO A 122 9.73 -1.61 -18.64
N THR A 123 9.47 -2.31 -17.56
CA THR A 123 10.23 -2.19 -16.30
C THR A 123 11.72 -2.55 -16.50
N LEU A 124 12.02 -3.44 -17.44
CA LEU A 124 13.39 -3.78 -17.84
C LEU A 124 13.94 -2.86 -18.90
N ASN A 125 13.15 -2.57 -19.95
CA ASN A 125 13.67 -1.98 -21.19
C ASN A 125 13.52 -0.44 -21.24
N VAL A 126 12.59 0.14 -20.46
CA VAL A 126 12.29 1.58 -20.45
C VAL A 126 12.71 2.24 -19.14
N PHE A 127 12.23 1.73 -18.01
CA PHE A 127 12.38 2.40 -16.72
C PHE A 127 13.83 2.60 -16.28
N PRO A 128 14.80 1.71 -16.53
CA PRO A 128 16.20 1.96 -16.18
C PRO A 128 16.78 3.21 -16.84
N SER A 129 16.32 3.58 -18.05
CA SER A 129 16.75 4.82 -18.71
C SER A 129 16.15 6.08 -18.07
N VAL A 130 14.92 5.98 -17.56
CA VAL A 130 14.30 7.06 -16.77
C VAL A 130 15.00 7.22 -15.43
N VAL A 131 15.26 6.09 -14.75
CA VAL A 131 16.04 6.05 -13.49
C VAL A 131 17.41 6.71 -13.68
N GLU A 132 18.12 6.39 -14.75
CA GLU A 132 19.43 6.98 -15.08
C GLU A 132 19.37 8.50 -15.17
N LYS A 133 18.37 9.05 -15.87
CA LYS A 133 18.21 10.50 -16.04
C LYS A 133 17.94 11.17 -14.68
N VAL A 134 17.03 10.64 -13.87
CA VAL A 134 16.76 11.14 -12.50
C VAL A 134 18.00 11.01 -11.61
N TYR A 135 18.69 9.88 -11.70
CA TYR A 135 19.90 9.60 -10.89
C TYR A 135 21.01 10.60 -11.19
N LYS A 136 21.19 10.95 -12.47
CA LYS A 136 22.14 11.98 -12.94
C LYS A 136 21.74 13.41 -12.60
N GLY A 137 20.53 13.62 -12.06
CA GLY A 137 20.06 14.93 -11.61
C GLY A 137 19.43 15.80 -12.70
N LEU A 138 18.96 15.18 -13.80
CA LEU A 138 18.15 15.92 -14.77
C LEU A 138 16.85 16.37 -14.13
N SER A 139 16.37 17.56 -14.50
CA SER A 139 15.07 18.04 -14.02
C SER A 139 13.93 17.20 -14.68
N PRO A 140 12.76 17.10 -14.03
CA PRO A 140 11.63 16.36 -14.59
C PRO A 140 11.22 16.81 -16.00
N GLU A 141 11.35 18.12 -16.31
CA GLU A 141 11.06 18.71 -17.63
C GLU A 141 12.05 18.26 -18.71
N GLN A 142 13.28 17.88 -18.32
CA GLN A 142 14.27 17.31 -19.23
C GLN A 142 14.05 15.80 -19.46
N ILE A 143 13.21 15.17 -18.63
CA ILE A 143 12.93 13.73 -18.69
C ILE A 143 11.64 13.46 -19.44
N GLY A 144 10.62 14.32 -19.24
CA GLY A 144 9.31 14.14 -19.80
C GLY A 144 8.57 15.45 -20.04
N VAL A 145 7.37 15.35 -20.60
CA VAL A 145 6.47 16.48 -20.86
C VAL A 145 5.49 16.64 -19.68
N PRO A 146 5.38 17.82 -19.06
CA PRO A 146 4.39 18.03 -18.01
C PRO A 146 2.98 17.66 -18.45
N THR A 147 2.21 17.01 -17.58
CA THR A 147 0.83 16.61 -17.87
C THR A 147 -0.04 16.69 -16.61
N ASP A 148 -1.26 17.17 -16.77
CA ASP A 148 -2.35 17.12 -15.76
C ASP A 148 -3.34 15.99 -16.03
N LYS A 149 -3.19 15.30 -17.17
CA LYS A 149 -4.05 14.19 -17.60
C LYS A 149 -3.42 12.88 -17.18
N TYR A 150 -4.12 12.12 -16.36
CA TYR A 150 -3.73 10.79 -15.93
C TYR A 150 -4.95 9.97 -15.51
N LEU A 151 -4.83 8.65 -15.54
CA LEU A 151 -5.88 7.76 -15.09
C LEU A 151 -6.06 7.88 -13.57
N ARG A 152 -7.32 7.91 -13.15
CA ARG A 152 -7.68 7.92 -11.72
C ARG A 152 -8.39 6.62 -11.40
N ALA A 153 -7.76 5.78 -10.61
CA ALA A 153 -8.44 4.63 -10.03
C ALA A 153 -9.49 5.12 -9.03
N THR A 154 -10.66 4.52 -9.08
CA THR A 154 -11.72 4.82 -8.11
C THR A 154 -11.33 4.18 -6.78
N HIS A 155 -11.15 4.99 -5.75
CA HIS A 155 -10.97 4.50 -4.40
C HIS A 155 -12.24 3.79 -3.93
N PHE A 156 -12.07 2.68 -3.24
CA PHE A 156 -13.14 2.11 -2.43
C PHE A 156 -13.29 2.98 -1.17
N ASN A 157 -14.01 4.10 -1.30
CA ASN A 157 -14.27 4.95 -0.15
C ASN A 157 -15.29 4.28 0.78
N PRO A 158 -15.10 4.34 2.10
CA PRO A 158 -16.12 3.90 3.03
C PRO A 158 -17.39 4.72 2.85
N GLU A 159 -18.54 4.04 2.92
CA GLU A 159 -19.86 4.68 2.87
C GLU A 159 -20.36 4.97 4.29
N VAL A 160 -20.92 6.15 4.51
CA VAL A 160 -21.57 6.52 5.77
C VAL A 160 -23.07 6.59 5.52
N SER A 161 -23.87 5.95 6.38
CA SER A 161 -25.32 6.03 6.28
C SER A 161 -25.81 7.46 6.54
N SER A 162 -26.98 7.82 5.96
CA SER A 162 -27.52 9.18 6.05
C SER A 162 -27.83 9.66 7.47
N ASP A 163 -28.09 8.73 8.38
CA ASP A 163 -28.31 8.97 9.82
C ASP A 163 -27.01 8.89 10.64
N GLU A 164 -25.86 8.70 9.97
CA GLU A 164 -24.55 8.50 10.59
C GLU A 164 -24.51 7.37 11.64
N ALA A 165 -25.42 6.40 11.54
CA ALA A 165 -25.44 5.25 12.43
C ALA A 165 -24.46 4.16 11.98
N PHE A 166 -24.09 4.15 10.69
CA PHE A 166 -23.21 3.11 10.14
C PHE A 166 -22.08 3.69 9.29
N ILE A 167 -20.94 3.02 9.36
CA ILE A 167 -19.87 3.09 8.34
C ILE A 167 -19.75 1.73 7.69
N TYR A 168 -19.78 1.67 6.37
CA TYR A 168 -19.53 0.47 5.57
C TYR A 168 -18.20 0.60 4.88
N GLY A 169 -17.29 -0.32 5.15
CA GLY A 169 -16.00 -0.42 4.52
C GLY A 169 -15.77 -1.79 3.91
N VAL A 170 -14.58 -1.98 3.37
CA VAL A 170 -14.11 -3.26 2.81
C VAL A 170 -12.67 -3.55 3.26
N ILE A 171 -12.29 -4.83 3.24
CA ILE A 171 -10.90 -5.23 3.45
C ILE A 171 -10.08 -4.86 2.22
N ILE A 172 -9.02 -4.07 2.41
CA ILE A 172 -8.15 -3.57 1.34
C ILE A 172 -6.77 -4.21 1.34
N TYR A 173 -6.35 -4.82 2.46
CA TYR A 173 -5.04 -5.46 2.56
C TYR A 173 -5.04 -6.58 3.60
N ILE A 174 -4.30 -7.65 3.30
CA ILE A 174 -4.04 -8.74 4.25
C ILE A 174 -2.52 -8.89 4.34
N ASP A 175 -1.95 -8.68 5.53
CA ASP A 175 -0.52 -8.71 5.74
C ASP A 175 0.05 -10.13 5.89
N HIS A 176 1.38 -10.22 6.07
CA HIS A 176 2.07 -11.49 6.25
C HIS A 176 1.61 -12.27 7.50
N TYR A 177 1.19 -11.59 8.55
CA TYR A 177 0.68 -12.21 9.78
C TYR A 177 -0.79 -12.65 9.64
N GLY A 178 -1.44 -12.29 8.52
CA GLY A 178 -2.86 -12.52 8.30
C GLY A 178 -3.75 -11.50 8.98
N ASN A 179 -3.21 -10.34 9.38
CA ASN A 179 -4.03 -9.21 9.80
C ASN A 179 -4.80 -8.69 8.58
N ALA A 180 -6.08 -8.37 8.77
CA ALA A 180 -6.94 -7.83 7.72
C ALA A 180 -7.20 -6.34 7.97
N VAL A 181 -6.81 -5.50 7.01
CA VAL A 181 -6.92 -4.04 7.09
C VAL A 181 -8.09 -3.58 6.27
N SER A 182 -8.98 -2.79 6.87
CA SER A 182 -10.10 -2.17 6.15
C SER A 182 -9.72 -0.78 5.62
N ASN A 183 -10.56 -0.24 4.74
CA ASN A 183 -10.45 1.14 4.26
C ASN A 183 -11.05 2.19 5.23
N ILE A 184 -11.51 1.79 6.42
CA ILE A 184 -12.07 2.69 7.42
C ILE A 184 -10.92 3.38 8.17
N SER A 185 -10.74 4.68 7.93
CA SER A 185 -9.71 5.47 8.60
C SER A 185 -10.11 5.83 10.04
N ARG A 186 -9.12 6.03 10.91
CA ARG A 186 -9.31 6.53 12.26
C ARG A 186 -10.06 7.86 12.27
N SER A 187 -9.68 8.79 11.38
CA SER A 187 -10.30 10.10 11.29
C SER A 187 -11.79 10.03 10.95
N LEU A 188 -12.18 9.15 10.00
CA LEU A 188 -13.56 8.90 9.66
C LEU A 188 -14.30 8.27 10.85
N PHE A 189 -13.72 7.25 11.46
CA PHE A 189 -14.31 6.55 12.59
C PHE A 189 -14.58 7.51 13.76
N GLU A 190 -13.57 8.28 14.18
CA GLU A 190 -13.68 9.22 15.32
C GLU A 190 -14.66 10.35 15.02
N ARG A 191 -14.68 10.87 13.78
CA ARG A 191 -15.63 11.91 13.34
C ARG A 191 -17.09 11.45 13.48
N ILE A 192 -17.36 10.19 13.12
CA ILE A 192 -18.72 9.64 13.17
C ILE A 192 -19.06 9.15 14.58
N GLN A 193 -18.12 8.61 15.32
CA GLN A 193 -18.36 8.03 16.65
C GLN A 193 -18.90 9.06 17.65
N GLN A 194 -18.29 10.24 17.77
CA GLN A 194 -18.71 11.32 18.68
C GLN A 194 -19.13 10.85 20.09
N ASN A 195 -18.28 10.02 20.73
CA ASN A 195 -18.52 9.40 22.05
C ASN A 195 -19.66 8.38 22.14
N ARG A 196 -20.34 8.03 21.04
CA ARG A 196 -21.30 6.93 21.00
C ARG A 196 -20.59 5.58 21.22
N LYS A 197 -21.35 4.61 21.75
CA LYS A 197 -20.91 3.22 21.74
C LYS A 197 -20.86 2.73 20.30
N PHE A 198 -20.04 1.73 20.06
CA PHE A 198 -19.89 1.15 18.73
C PHE A 198 -19.78 -0.36 18.76
N GLU A 199 -20.06 -0.97 17.65
CA GLU A 199 -19.84 -2.36 17.35
C GLU A 199 -19.32 -2.51 15.90
N VAL A 200 -18.14 -3.10 15.75
CA VAL A 200 -17.59 -3.44 14.45
C VAL A 200 -18.00 -4.87 14.13
N ILE A 201 -18.66 -5.05 13.01
CA ILE A 201 -19.29 -6.32 12.62
C ILE A 201 -18.62 -6.83 11.34
N PHE A 202 -18.22 -8.09 11.37
CA PHE A 202 -17.78 -8.84 10.23
C PHE A 202 -18.41 -10.24 10.25
N LYS A 203 -19.29 -10.52 9.28
CA LYS A 203 -20.07 -11.80 9.23
C LYS A 203 -20.77 -12.05 10.58
N MET A 204 -20.38 -13.09 11.29
CA MET A 204 -20.91 -13.46 12.61
C MET A 204 -20.06 -12.91 13.78
N PHE A 205 -18.95 -12.26 13.49
CA PHE A 205 -18.04 -11.74 14.51
C PHE A 205 -18.38 -10.28 14.82
N SER A 206 -18.33 -9.92 16.09
CA SER A 206 -18.51 -8.53 16.53
C SER A 206 -17.45 -8.12 17.55
N PHE A 207 -17.05 -6.85 17.46
CA PHE A 207 -16.00 -6.27 18.30
C PHE A 207 -16.48 -4.93 18.82
N ARG A 208 -16.37 -4.71 20.13
CA ARG A 208 -16.81 -3.49 20.79
C ARG A 208 -15.67 -2.72 21.47
N LYS A 209 -14.43 -3.14 21.19
CA LYS A 209 -13.22 -2.52 21.75
C LYS A 209 -12.15 -2.40 20.68
N ILE A 210 -11.54 -1.23 20.59
CA ILE A 210 -10.34 -0.97 19.82
C ILE A 210 -9.18 -0.80 20.82
N TYR A 211 -8.10 -1.51 20.58
CA TYR A 211 -6.89 -1.48 21.39
C TYR A 211 -5.89 -0.48 20.79
N ASN A 212 -5.04 0.14 21.62
CA ASN A 212 -3.99 1.03 21.14
C ASN A 212 -2.75 0.26 20.68
N GLN A 213 -2.49 -0.89 21.32
CA GLN A 213 -1.36 -1.76 20.99
C GLN A 213 -1.73 -3.22 21.25
N TYR A 214 -0.99 -4.14 20.65
CA TYR A 214 -1.27 -5.58 20.75
C TYR A 214 -1.27 -6.09 22.20
N SER A 215 -0.39 -5.58 23.06
CA SER A 215 -0.29 -6.03 24.45
C SER A 215 -1.42 -5.54 25.35
N ASP A 216 -2.26 -4.60 24.93
CA ASP A 216 -3.39 -4.10 25.74
C ASP A 216 -4.46 -5.16 26.02
N ILE A 217 -4.41 -6.29 25.31
CA ILE A 217 -5.27 -7.44 25.56
C ILE A 217 -4.86 -8.19 26.85
N ILE A 218 -3.62 -7.98 27.33
CA ILE A 218 -3.09 -8.63 28.52
C ILE A 218 -3.39 -7.78 29.75
N ASN A 219 -3.91 -8.41 30.79
CA ASN A 219 -4.05 -7.75 32.09
C ASN A 219 -2.72 -7.78 32.89
N PHE A 220 -1.91 -6.74 32.73
CA PHE A 220 -0.62 -6.61 33.43
C PHE A 220 -0.75 -6.34 34.92
N ASN A 221 -1.96 -6.05 35.45
CA ASN A 221 -2.20 -5.91 36.89
C ASN A 221 -2.22 -7.27 37.63
N CYS A 222 -2.33 -8.38 36.87
CA CYS A 222 -2.20 -9.73 37.40
C CYS A 222 -0.72 -10.15 37.48
N PRO A 223 -0.29 -10.92 38.47
CA PRO A 223 1.03 -11.54 38.49
C PRO A 223 1.26 -12.41 37.24
N PRO A 224 2.50 -12.53 36.72
CA PRO A 224 2.78 -13.25 35.47
C PRO A 224 2.23 -14.67 35.44
N GLU A 225 2.30 -15.40 36.55
CA GLU A 225 1.83 -16.78 36.68
C GLU A 225 0.30 -16.96 36.64
N SER A 226 -0.44 -15.87 36.87
CA SER A 226 -1.92 -15.88 36.87
C SER A 226 -2.50 -15.11 35.65
N ARG A 227 -1.67 -14.64 34.74
CA ARG A 227 -2.14 -13.98 33.51
C ARG A 227 -2.75 -15.01 32.56
N ALA A 228 -3.96 -14.71 32.09
CA ALA A 228 -4.49 -15.43 30.95
C ALA A 228 -3.56 -15.22 29.73
N THR A 229 -3.36 -16.27 28.97
CA THR A 229 -2.67 -16.17 27.67
C THR A 229 -3.72 -15.92 26.59
N PRO A 230 -3.86 -14.67 26.10
CA PRO A 230 -4.86 -14.35 25.09
C PRO A 230 -4.40 -14.74 23.68
N ASP A 231 -3.46 -15.69 23.57
CA ASP A 231 -2.95 -16.18 22.31
C ASP A 231 -4.11 -16.72 21.46
N GLY A 232 -4.28 -16.20 20.25
CA GLY A 232 -5.39 -16.55 19.38
C GLY A 232 -6.66 -15.71 19.58
N GLU A 233 -6.71 -14.78 20.52
CA GLU A 233 -7.86 -13.88 20.65
C GLU A 233 -7.87 -12.80 19.58
N GLY A 234 -9.08 -12.54 19.04
CA GLY A 234 -9.31 -11.50 18.05
C GLY A 234 -9.32 -10.11 18.67
N MET A 235 -8.74 -9.16 17.96
CA MET A 235 -8.67 -7.77 18.40
C MET A 235 -8.77 -6.79 17.23
N LEU A 236 -9.22 -5.57 17.54
CA LEU A 236 -9.19 -4.44 16.62
C LEU A 236 -8.17 -3.41 17.09
N LEU A 237 -7.48 -2.81 16.16
CA LEU A 237 -6.61 -1.65 16.37
C LEU A 237 -6.58 -0.77 15.13
N PHE A 238 -6.09 0.45 15.25
CA PHE A 238 -5.72 1.24 14.09
C PHE A 238 -4.22 1.04 13.85
N ASN A 239 -3.88 0.64 12.61
CA ASN A 239 -2.50 0.42 12.22
C ASN A 239 -1.72 1.74 11.99
N ASP A 240 -0.46 1.66 11.57
CA ASP A 240 0.41 2.83 11.35
C ASP A 240 -0.08 3.79 10.27
N LEU A 241 -0.89 3.32 9.32
CA LEU A 241 -1.61 4.17 8.35
C LEU A 241 -2.95 4.70 8.88
N ASN A 242 -3.26 4.48 10.16
CA ASN A 242 -4.53 4.84 10.78
C ASN A 242 -5.77 4.19 10.12
N TYR A 243 -5.64 2.98 9.56
CA TYR A 243 -6.78 2.19 9.13
C TYR A 243 -7.17 1.15 10.17
N LEU A 244 -8.47 0.90 10.30
CA LEU A 244 -9.02 -0.12 11.18
C LEU A 244 -8.58 -1.51 10.72
N GLN A 245 -7.91 -2.23 11.61
CA GLN A 245 -7.28 -3.52 11.37
C GLN A 245 -7.82 -4.58 12.31
N PHE A 246 -8.14 -5.75 11.76
CA PHE A 246 -8.46 -6.97 12.48
C PHE A 246 -7.19 -7.79 12.66
N SER A 247 -6.92 -8.18 13.87
CA SER A 247 -5.71 -8.93 14.23
C SER A 247 -6.04 -10.06 15.19
N ILE A 248 -5.13 -11.03 15.24
CA ILE A 248 -5.12 -12.07 16.27
C ILE A 248 -3.86 -11.87 17.11
N TYR A 249 -4.01 -11.85 18.43
CA TYR A 249 -2.86 -11.71 19.32
C TYR A 249 -1.91 -12.89 19.14
N LYS A 250 -0.62 -12.58 18.86
CA LYS A 250 0.43 -13.57 18.56
C LYS A 250 0.02 -14.57 17.46
N SER A 251 -0.61 -14.08 16.40
CA SER A 251 -0.97 -14.93 15.26
C SER A 251 0.26 -15.59 14.64
N ASP A 252 0.14 -16.89 14.38
CA ASP A 252 1.09 -17.65 13.55
C ASP A 252 0.28 -18.45 12.52
N ARG A 253 0.47 -18.12 11.25
CA ARG A 253 -0.23 -18.79 10.14
C ARG A 253 -0.01 -20.31 10.09
N ARG A 254 1.05 -20.82 10.75
CA ARG A 254 1.36 -22.25 10.85
C ARG A 254 0.61 -22.97 11.96
N SER A 255 0.09 -22.23 12.95
CA SER A 255 -0.59 -22.81 14.13
C SER A 255 -2.01 -22.25 14.31
N VAL A 256 -2.14 -21.06 14.87
CA VAL A 256 -3.44 -20.46 15.21
C VAL A 256 -4.10 -19.81 13.98
N GLY A 257 -3.30 -19.40 13.00
CA GLY A 257 -3.79 -18.59 11.88
C GLY A 257 -3.85 -17.10 12.21
N GLY A 258 -4.08 -16.28 11.20
CA GLY A 258 -4.32 -14.83 11.34
C GLY A 258 -5.81 -14.50 11.29
N ALA A 259 -6.15 -13.23 11.44
CA ALA A 259 -7.53 -12.74 11.35
C ALA A 259 -8.20 -13.14 10.03
N SER A 260 -7.46 -13.06 8.90
CA SER A 260 -7.95 -13.46 7.60
C SER A 260 -8.42 -14.93 7.57
N SER A 261 -7.65 -15.85 8.15
CA SER A 261 -8.01 -17.28 8.14
C SER A 261 -9.04 -17.63 9.21
N LEU A 262 -8.92 -17.08 10.43
CA LEU A 262 -9.83 -17.43 11.54
C LEU A 262 -11.21 -16.81 11.40
N PHE A 263 -11.30 -15.60 10.87
CA PHE A 263 -12.59 -14.96 10.62
C PHE A 263 -13.08 -15.18 9.19
N GLY A 264 -12.29 -15.84 8.34
CA GLY A 264 -12.61 -16.02 6.93
C GLY A 264 -12.71 -14.71 6.17
N MET A 265 -11.77 -13.77 6.42
CA MET A 265 -11.69 -12.49 5.75
C MET A 265 -10.88 -12.60 4.47
N ASP A 266 -11.41 -12.02 3.39
CA ASP A 266 -10.73 -11.92 2.12
C ASP A 266 -10.80 -10.48 1.58
N TYR A 267 -10.04 -10.18 0.53
CA TYR A 267 -10.06 -8.88 -0.12
C TYR A 267 -11.48 -8.51 -0.56
N TYR A 268 -11.83 -7.25 -0.34
CA TYR A 268 -13.13 -6.64 -0.65
C TYR A 268 -14.32 -7.18 0.16
N ASP A 269 -14.09 -8.04 1.16
CA ASP A 269 -15.12 -8.42 2.11
C ASP A 269 -15.62 -7.18 2.87
N ARG A 270 -16.95 -7.10 3.06
CA ARG A 270 -17.60 -5.99 3.76
C ARG A 270 -17.35 -6.00 5.25
N VAL A 271 -17.05 -4.84 5.78
CA VAL A 271 -16.95 -4.55 7.21
C VAL A 271 -17.95 -3.44 7.53
N SER A 272 -18.71 -3.56 8.62
CA SER A 272 -19.59 -2.50 9.07
C SER A 272 -19.28 -2.07 10.51
N VAL A 273 -19.39 -0.77 10.76
CA VAL A 273 -19.34 -0.19 12.10
C VAL A 273 -20.70 0.38 12.41
N HIS A 274 -21.31 -0.05 13.49
CA HIS A 274 -22.59 0.46 14.00
C HIS A 274 -22.34 1.32 15.23
N PHE A 275 -22.89 2.52 15.25
CA PHE A 275 -22.84 3.47 16.38
C PHE A 275 -24.22 3.63 17.02
N PHE A 276 -24.30 3.55 18.37
CA PHE A 276 -25.56 3.59 19.12
C PHE A 276 -25.39 4.25 20.50
#